data_809e7c510705fb8944e18c0bb381c539
#
_entry.id   809e7c510705fb8944e18c0bb381c539
#
_cell.length_a   1.000
_cell.length_b   1.000
_cell.length_c   1.000
_cell.angle_alpha   90.00
_cell.angle_beta   90.00
_cell.angle_gamma   90.00
#
_symmetry.space_group_name_H-M   'P 1'
#
loop_
_entity.id
_entity.type
_entity.pdbx_description
1 polymer ?
#
loop_
_entity_poly.entity_id
_entity_poly.type
_entity_poly.pdbx_seq_one_letter_code
_entity_poly.pdbx_strand_id
1 'polypeptide(L)'
;MSRYLELLAASSQRVGSSLCVGIDPDPAHLSLEHAASVAGLREWVRILINATAQYAAAYKVNLAFFEAYGAEGVALAEEIRALTPAETPIIMDVKRGDIGNTVKAQARALFDALGADAVTASPYLGIGALAPLLERDDRFIYLLCRTSNPESAELQELRLTATEAAPEEELYLRVARLAAARPEALAGRIGLVAGATAGGAFIKLREV
;
A
#
# COMPACT_ATOMS: atom_id res chain seq x y z
N MET A 1 -8.19 14.97 -10.08
CA MET A 1 -7.23 13.90 -9.68
C MET A 1 -6.92 14.13 -8.22
N SER A 2 -6.73 13.10 -7.39
CA SER A 2 -6.39 13.31 -5.98
C SER A 2 -4.97 13.85 -5.84
N ARG A 3 -4.71 14.58 -4.75
CA ARG A 3 -3.37 15.14 -4.47
C ARG A 3 -2.27 14.06 -4.47
N TYR A 4 -2.57 12.86 -3.97
CA TYR A 4 -1.64 11.74 -4.03
C TYR A 4 -1.28 11.36 -5.48
N LEU A 5 -2.27 11.23 -6.36
CA LEU A 5 -2.02 10.87 -7.77
C LEU A 5 -1.28 11.99 -8.52
N GLU A 6 -1.50 13.25 -8.16
CA GLU A 6 -0.73 14.39 -8.67
C GLU A 6 0.74 14.30 -8.22
N LEU A 7 0.98 14.01 -6.94
CA LEU A 7 2.32 13.82 -6.41
C LEU A 7 3.03 12.63 -7.10
N LEU A 8 2.34 11.50 -7.25
CA LEU A 8 2.88 10.33 -7.93
C LEU A 8 3.20 10.61 -9.40
N ALA A 9 2.31 11.29 -10.11
CA ALA A 9 2.52 11.67 -11.50
C ALA A 9 3.71 12.64 -11.65
N ALA A 10 3.80 13.66 -10.80
CA ALA A 10 4.91 14.61 -10.80
C ALA A 10 6.24 13.92 -10.49
N SER A 11 6.26 13.03 -9.49
CA SER A 11 7.46 12.24 -9.17
C SER A 11 7.89 11.35 -10.34
N SER A 12 6.94 10.63 -10.97
CA SER A 12 7.21 9.80 -12.15
C SER A 12 7.78 10.61 -13.32
N GLN A 13 7.21 11.78 -13.59
CA GLN A 13 7.72 12.69 -14.63
C GLN A 13 9.13 13.20 -14.31
N ARG A 14 9.38 13.59 -13.07
CA ARG A 14 10.69 14.10 -12.60
C ARG A 14 11.81 13.09 -12.82
N VAL A 15 11.57 11.80 -12.52
CA VAL A 15 12.58 10.74 -12.66
C VAL A 15 12.53 10.02 -14.01
N GLY A 16 11.54 10.30 -14.86
CA GLY A 16 11.34 9.61 -16.14
C GLY A 16 11.05 8.12 -15.99
N SER A 17 10.44 7.70 -14.88
CA SER A 17 10.24 6.29 -14.51
C SER A 17 8.93 6.10 -13.78
N SER A 18 8.36 4.89 -13.87
CA SER A 18 7.22 4.42 -13.06
C SER A 18 7.63 3.42 -11.96
N LEU A 19 8.93 3.35 -11.66
CA LEU A 19 9.46 2.40 -10.68
C LEU A 19 9.00 2.77 -9.27
N CYS A 20 8.33 1.82 -8.61
CA CYS A 20 8.11 1.84 -7.17
C CYS A 20 9.13 0.92 -6.50
N VAL A 21 10.03 1.49 -5.70
CA VAL A 21 11.07 0.72 -5.01
C VAL A 21 10.53 0.16 -3.70
N GLY A 22 10.62 -1.16 -3.52
CA GLY A 22 10.27 -1.83 -2.26
C GLY A 22 11.37 -1.67 -1.22
N ILE A 23 11.00 -1.35 0.01
CA ILE A 23 11.86 -1.38 1.20
C ILE A 23 11.34 -2.52 2.07
N ASP A 24 11.79 -3.72 1.74
CA ASP A 24 11.41 -4.98 2.37
C ASP A 24 12.69 -5.64 2.95
N PRO A 25 13.19 -5.18 4.12
CA PRO A 25 14.47 -5.64 4.66
C PRO A 25 14.36 -7.02 5.32
N ASP A 26 14.15 -8.04 4.49
CA ASP A 26 14.13 -9.43 4.94
C ASP A 26 15.53 -9.87 5.38
N PRO A 27 15.72 -10.26 6.66
CA PRO A 27 17.02 -10.71 7.14
C PRO A 27 17.62 -11.87 6.34
N ALA A 28 16.80 -12.69 5.69
CA ALA A 28 17.27 -13.78 4.84
C ALA A 28 18.00 -13.30 3.57
N HIS A 29 17.76 -12.05 3.15
CA HIS A 29 18.33 -11.46 1.95
C HIS A 29 19.32 -10.31 2.23
N LEU A 30 19.46 -9.92 3.49
CA LEU A 30 20.44 -8.93 3.92
C LEU A 30 21.79 -9.58 4.24
N SER A 31 22.88 -8.80 4.13
CA SER A 31 24.15 -9.23 4.73
C SER A 31 24.01 -9.36 6.25
N LEU A 32 24.81 -10.23 6.86
CA LEU A 32 24.79 -10.40 8.33
C LEU A 32 25.00 -9.08 9.08
N GLU A 33 25.83 -8.20 8.56
CA GLU A 33 26.10 -6.88 9.13
C GLU A 33 24.84 -6.01 9.17
N HIS A 34 24.07 -5.98 8.07
CA HIS A 34 22.85 -5.18 8.00
C HIS A 34 21.66 -5.80 8.76
N ALA A 35 21.58 -7.13 8.80
CA ALA A 35 20.50 -7.84 9.48
C ALA A 35 20.63 -7.89 11.00
N ALA A 36 21.85 -7.73 11.53
CA ALA A 36 22.15 -7.99 12.94
C ALA A 36 21.61 -6.94 13.93
N SER A 37 21.26 -5.74 13.45
CA SER A 37 20.85 -4.64 14.32
C SER A 37 20.03 -3.57 13.56
N VAL A 38 19.28 -2.78 14.32
CA VAL A 38 18.58 -1.61 13.75
C VAL A 38 19.55 -0.58 13.14
N ALA A 39 20.76 -0.46 13.68
CA ALA A 39 21.78 0.40 13.10
C ALA A 39 22.24 -0.09 11.71
N GLY A 40 22.48 -1.38 11.56
CA GLY A 40 22.79 -1.99 10.26
C GLY A 40 21.63 -1.86 9.27
N LEU A 41 20.40 -2.06 9.75
CA LEU A 41 19.20 -1.88 8.95
C LEU A 41 19.05 -0.43 8.46
N ARG A 42 19.30 0.56 9.33
CA ARG A 42 19.30 1.98 8.97
C ARG A 42 20.30 2.28 7.86
N GLU A 43 21.50 1.75 7.96
CA GLU A 43 22.53 1.93 6.93
C GLU A 43 22.11 1.32 5.60
N TRP A 44 21.55 0.12 5.61
CA TRP A 44 21.00 -0.52 4.41
C TRP A 44 19.89 0.32 3.75
N VAL A 45 18.92 0.80 4.54
CA VAL A 45 17.83 1.68 4.05
C VAL A 45 18.42 2.94 3.41
N ARG A 46 19.41 3.56 4.05
CA ARG A 46 20.07 4.77 3.53
C ARG A 46 20.78 4.49 2.20
N ILE A 47 21.51 3.38 2.11
CA ILE A 47 22.18 2.96 0.86
C ILE A 47 21.15 2.73 -0.24
N LEU A 48 20.08 1.98 0.04
CA LEU A 48 19.03 1.69 -0.92
C LEU A 48 18.39 2.98 -1.47
N ILE A 49 17.95 3.87 -0.58
CA ILE A 49 17.32 5.13 -0.99
C ILE A 49 18.30 5.99 -1.81
N ASN A 50 19.54 6.16 -1.36
CA ASN A 50 20.55 6.95 -2.08
C ASN A 50 20.83 6.38 -3.48
N ALA A 51 20.91 5.08 -3.63
CA ALA A 51 21.17 4.42 -4.91
C ALA A 51 19.99 4.52 -5.88
N THR A 52 18.76 4.61 -5.37
CA THR A 52 17.54 4.50 -6.19
C THR A 52 16.78 5.81 -6.36
N ALA A 53 17.07 6.86 -5.57
CA ALA A 53 16.31 8.11 -5.55
C ALA A 53 16.16 8.78 -6.93
N GLN A 54 17.14 8.64 -7.79
CA GLN A 54 17.10 9.20 -9.15
C GLN A 54 16.17 8.45 -10.12
N TYR A 55 15.72 7.24 -9.76
CA TYR A 55 14.87 6.36 -10.57
C TYR A 55 13.51 6.08 -9.93
N ALA A 56 13.37 6.29 -8.63
CA ALA A 56 12.18 5.93 -7.87
C ALA A 56 11.07 6.98 -8.05
N ALA A 57 9.98 6.57 -8.67
CA ALA A 57 8.73 7.35 -8.70
C ALA A 57 8.00 7.31 -7.35
N ALA A 58 8.17 6.22 -6.58
CA ALA A 58 7.62 6.03 -5.25
C ALA A 58 8.48 5.04 -4.46
N TYR A 59 8.35 5.06 -3.12
CA TYR A 59 8.83 3.98 -2.26
C TYR A 59 7.66 3.27 -1.60
N LYS A 60 7.76 1.93 -1.49
CA LYS A 60 6.81 1.11 -0.74
C LYS A 60 7.51 0.45 0.43
N VAL A 61 7.16 0.85 1.64
CA VAL A 61 7.76 0.37 2.90
C VAL A 61 6.88 -0.73 3.49
N ASN A 62 7.40 -1.93 3.60
CA ASN A 62 6.69 -3.02 4.26
C ASN A 62 6.97 -2.97 5.76
N LEU A 63 6.01 -2.45 6.51
CA LEU A 63 6.18 -2.16 7.94
C LEU A 63 6.46 -3.42 8.78
N ALA A 64 5.99 -4.60 8.36
CA ALA A 64 6.19 -5.85 9.10
C ALA A 64 7.66 -6.17 9.35
N PHE A 65 8.55 -5.86 8.41
CA PHE A 65 9.99 -6.07 8.58
C PHE A 65 10.61 -5.14 9.64
N PHE A 66 10.03 -3.96 9.82
CA PHE A 66 10.46 -3.01 10.85
C PHE A 66 9.85 -3.36 12.22
N GLU A 67 8.56 -3.75 12.24
CA GLU A 67 7.89 -4.23 13.46
C GLU A 67 8.63 -5.43 14.09
N ALA A 68 9.27 -6.27 13.28
CA ALA A 68 10.08 -7.40 13.75
C ALA A 68 11.27 -6.99 14.65
N TYR A 69 11.76 -5.75 14.54
CA TYR A 69 12.80 -5.19 15.40
C TYR A 69 12.22 -4.42 16.61
N GLY A 70 10.93 -4.55 16.90
CA GLY A 70 10.26 -3.88 18.02
C GLY A 70 10.21 -2.36 17.87
N ALA A 71 10.22 -1.66 19.00
CA ALA A 71 10.05 -0.21 19.04
C ALA A 71 11.14 0.55 18.24
N GLU A 72 12.39 0.08 18.28
CA GLU A 72 13.50 0.69 17.54
C GLU A 72 13.33 0.54 16.02
N GLY A 73 12.79 -0.59 15.55
CA GLY A 73 12.49 -0.77 14.13
C GLY A 73 11.34 0.13 13.67
N VAL A 74 10.29 0.28 14.47
CA VAL A 74 9.20 1.22 14.16
C VAL A 74 9.71 2.67 14.13
N ALA A 75 10.58 3.06 15.06
CA ALA A 75 11.23 4.38 15.04
C ALA A 75 12.06 4.59 13.75
N LEU A 76 12.76 3.56 13.29
CA LEU A 76 13.47 3.64 12.00
C LEU A 76 12.49 3.82 10.83
N ALA A 77 11.31 3.17 10.86
CA ALA A 77 10.31 3.36 9.80
C ALA A 77 9.80 4.82 9.75
N GLU A 78 9.71 5.52 10.88
CA GLU A 78 9.40 6.96 10.94
C GLU A 78 10.52 7.81 10.28
N GLU A 79 11.78 7.43 10.41
CA GLU A 79 12.92 8.14 9.82
C GLU A 79 12.92 8.07 8.28
N ILE A 80 12.28 7.07 7.66
CA ILE A 80 12.30 6.86 6.20
C ILE A 80 11.75 8.09 5.46
N ARG A 81 10.74 8.78 6.00
CA ARG A 81 10.22 10.00 5.39
C ARG A 81 11.31 11.08 5.24
N ALA A 82 12.15 11.22 6.24
CA ALA A 82 13.25 12.21 6.21
C ALA A 82 14.40 11.78 5.28
N LEU A 83 14.58 10.47 5.06
CA LEU A 83 15.59 9.93 4.15
C LEU A 83 15.15 9.97 2.67
N THR A 84 13.85 10.05 2.42
CA THR A 84 13.27 10.03 1.06
C THR A 84 13.11 11.47 0.55
N PRO A 85 13.39 11.75 -0.75
CA PRO A 85 13.13 13.07 -1.33
C PRO A 85 11.68 13.50 -1.08
N ALA A 86 11.48 14.76 -0.69
CA ALA A 86 10.17 15.28 -0.24
C ALA A 86 9.06 15.11 -1.29
N GLU A 87 9.43 15.22 -2.57
CA GLU A 87 8.54 15.08 -3.72
C GLU A 87 8.31 13.61 -4.18
N THR A 88 8.90 12.62 -3.48
CA THR A 88 8.69 11.21 -3.78
C THR A 88 7.69 10.62 -2.79
N PRO A 89 6.52 10.10 -3.24
CA PRO A 89 5.51 9.54 -2.35
C PRO A 89 5.97 8.26 -1.67
N ILE A 90 5.50 8.07 -0.43
CA ILE A 90 5.70 6.85 0.36
C ILE A 90 4.38 6.10 0.51
N ILE A 91 4.41 4.83 0.17
CA ILE A 91 3.32 3.88 0.37
C ILE A 91 3.69 2.99 1.56
N MET A 92 2.93 3.02 2.66
CA MET A 92 3.10 2.05 3.75
C MET A 92 2.31 0.78 3.45
N ASP A 93 3.04 -0.32 3.23
CA ASP A 93 2.44 -1.64 3.04
C ASP A 93 2.17 -2.28 4.40
N VAL A 94 0.95 -2.13 4.89
CA VAL A 94 0.52 -2.47 6.24
C VAL A 94 -0.74 -3.32 6.28
N LYS A 95 -1.46 -3.39 5.18
CA LYS A 95 -2.69 -4.19 5.01
C LYS A 95 -3.69 -4.02 6.17
N ARG A 96 -3.80 -2.78 6.71
CA ARG A 96 -4.67 -2.50 7.86
C ARG A 96 -6.14 -2.60 7.46
N GLY A 97 -6.97 -2.99 8.42
CA GLY A 97 -8.41 -3.04 8.32
C GLY A 97 -8.98 -3.34 9.69
N ASP A 98 -9.85 -2.45 10.18
CA ASP A 98 -10.51 -2.56 11.46
C ASP A 98 -11.78 -1.70 11.43
N ILE A 99 -12.43 -1.48 12.56
CA ILE A 99 -13.66 -0.69 12.68
C ILE A 99 -13.48 0.52 13.60
N GLY A 100 -14.26 1.56 13.35
CA GLY A 100 -14.47 2.69 14.25
C GLY A 100 -13.17 3.38 14.71
N ASN A 101 -13.00 3.49 16.01
CA ASN A 101 -11.88 4.21 16.62
C ASN A 101 -10.52 3.55 16.37
N THR A 102 -10.47 2.24 16.15
CA THR A 102 -9.22 1.54 15.83
C THR A 102 -8.67 2.02 14.48
N VAL A 103 -9.51 2.14 13.45
CA VAL A 103 -9.07 2.66 12.14
C VAL A 103 -8.64 4.12 12.23
N LYS A 104 -9.30 4.94 13.07
CA LYS A 104 -8.85 6.32 13.35
C LYS A 104 -7.46 6.36 13.99
N ALA A 105 -7.19 5.46 14.93
CA ALA A 105 -5.86 5.34 15.54
C ALA A 105 -4.82 4.88 14.52
N GLN A 106 -5.16 3.90 13.67
CA GLN A 106 -4.30 3.46 12.55
C GLN A 106 -4.01 4.61 11.57
N ALA A 107 -5.03 5.40 11.18
CA ALA A 107 -4.85 6.55 10.29
C ALA A 107 -3.87 7.59 10.87
N ARG A 108 -3.98 7.89 12.16
CA ARG A 108 -3.04 8.80 12.84
C ARG A 108 -1.61 8.25 12.85
N ALA A 109 -1.43 6.98 13.21
CA ALA A 109 -0.11 6.36 13.21
C ALA A 109 0.54 6.37 11.82
N LEU A 110 -0.22 5.98 10.79
CA LEU A 110 0.30 5.85 9.43
C LEU A 110 0.57 7.18 8.75
N PHE A 111 -0.33 8.15 8.89
CA PHE A 111 -0.23 9.41 8.16
C PHE A 111 0.49 10.51 8.95
N ASP A 112 0.34 10.55 10.28
CA ASP A 112 0.92 11.62 11.10
C ASP A 112 2.30 11.23 11.65
N ALA A 113 2.48 10.00 12.15
CA ALA A 113 3.77 9.56 12.69
C ALA A 113 4.68 9.01 11.58
N LEU A 114 4.21 8.03 10.81
CA LEU A 114 5.02 7.39 9.76
C LEU A 114 5.12 8.21 8.45
N GLY A 115 4.35 9.28 8.30
CA GLY A 115 4.42 10.19 7.15
C GLY A 115 4.03 9.56 5.80
N ALA A 116 3.16 8.55 5.82
CA ALA A 116 2.69 7.90 4.59
C ALA A 116 1.84 8.85 3.73
N ASP A 117 1.99 8.76 2.41
CA ASP A 117 1.11 9.40 1.44
C ASP A 117 -0.03 8.45 1.03
N ALA A 118 0.26 7.15 1.02
CA ALA A 118 -0.70 6.10 0.75
C ALA A 118 -0.46 4.87 1.65
N VAL A 119 -1.48 4.05 1.82
CA VAL A 119 -1.38 2.81 2.63
C VAL A 119 -2.09 1.65 1.93
N THR A 120 -1.65 0.41 2.18
CA THR A 120 -2.43 -0.77 1.80
C THR A 120 -3.46 -1.10 2.87
N ALA A 121 -4.68 -1.45 2.45
CA ALA A 121 -5.80 -1.71 3.35
C ALA A 121 -6.55 -3.00 2.97
N SER A 122 -7.09 -3.69 3.96
CA SER A 122 -7.88 -4.91 3.80
C SER A 122 -9.38 -4.58 3.74
N PRO A 123 -10.12 -5.07 2.73
CA PRO A 123 -11.56 -4.87 2.62
C PRO A 123 -12.39 -5.81 3.49
N TYR A 124 -11.77 -6.77 4.19
CA TYR A 124 -12.46 -7.92 4.79
C TYR A 124 -13.54 -7.52 5.81
N LEU A 125 -13.36 -6.41 6.53
CA LEU A 125 -14.36 -5.86 7.46
C LEU A 125 -15.34 -4.88 6.81
N GLY A 126 -15.35 -4.82 5.48
CA GLY A 126 -16.15 -3.89 4.69
C GLY A 126 -15.40 -2.61 4.33
N ILE A 127 -15.55 -2.15 3.08
CA ILE A 127 -14.83 -0.98 2.57
C ILE A 127 -15.25 0.29 3.32
N GLY A 128 -16.52 0.38 3.74
CA GLY A 128 -17.02 1.51 4.53
C GLY A 128 -16.33 1.66 5.89
N ALA A 129 -15.83 0.56 6.48
CA ALA A 129 -15.08 0.60 7.73
C ALA A 129 -13.74 1.34 7.59
N LEU A 130 -13.20 1.44 6.37
CA LEU A 130 -11.94 2.11 6.06
C LEU A 130 -12.09 3.64 5.88
N ALA A 131 -13.31 4.19 5.99
CA ALA A 131 -13.56 5.62 5.83
C ALA A 131 -12.58 6.53 6.61
N PRO A 132 -12.17 6.22 7.86
CA PRO A 132 -11.21 7.03 8.58
C PRO A 132 -9.83 7.16 7.92
N LEU A 133 -9.40 6.20 7.08
CA LEU A 133 -8.18 6.32 6.27
C LEU A 133 -8.35 7.33 5.12
N LEU A 134 -9.58 7.67 4.78
CA LEU A 134 -9.96 8.55 3.68
C LEU A 134 -10.61 9.88 4.14
N GLU A 135 -10.63 10.17 5.44
CA GLU A 135 -11.11 11.45 5.99
C GLU A 135 -10.27 12.64 5.50
N ARG A 136 -9.00 12.38 5.13
CA ARG A 136 -8.07 13.37 4.57
C ARG A 136 -8.07 13.26 3.05
N ASP A 137 -8.34 14.33 2.34
CA ASP A 137 -8.44 14.36 0.87
C ASP A 137 -7.10 14.26 0.14
N ASP A 138 -5.98 14.44 0.86
CA ASP A 138 -4.63 14.27 0.34
C ASP A 138 -4.08 12.84 0.49
N ARG A 139 -4.82 11.91 1.11
CA ARG A 139 -4.39 10.53 1.35
C ARG A 139 -5.06 9.54 0.41
N PHE A 140 -4.40 8.40 0.23
CA PHE A 140 -4.81 7.37 -0.71
C PHE A 140 -4.75 5.98 -0.07
N ILE A 141 -5.65 5.08 -0.45
CA ILE A 141 -5.56 3.67 -0.08
C ILE A 141 -5.41 2.76 -1.29
N TYR A 142 -4.55 1.76 -1.17
CA TYR A 142 -4.49 0.61 -2.05
C TYR A 142 -5.22 -0.55 -1.38
N LEU A 143 -6.41 -0.86 -1.88
CA LEU A 143 -7.26 -1.90 -1.31
C LEU A 143 -6.83 -3.27 -1.82
N LEU A 144 -6.61 -4.24 -0.92
CA LEU A 144 -6.34 -5.62 -1.33
C LEU A 144 -7.50 -6.14 -2.18
N CYS A 145 -7.18 -6.67 -3.35
CA CYS A 145 -8.18 -7.17 -4.29
C CYS A 145 -7.81 -8.57 -4.79
N ARG A 146 -6.85 -8.71 -5.69
CA ARG A 146 -6.34 -9.99 -6.15
C ARG A 146 -4.84 -10.06 -5.90
N THR A 147 -4.44 -10.70 -4.82
CA THR A 147 -3.04 -10.75 -4.38
C THR A 147 -2.24 -11.85 -5.10
N SER A 148 -0.91 -11.80 -5.02
CA SER A 148 -0.02 -12.68 -5.80
C SER A 148 0.31 -14.01 -5.13
N ASN A 149 0.00 -14.18 -3.84
CA ASN A 149 0.30 -15.39 -3.10
C ASN A 149 -0.59 -16.56 -3.56
N PRO A 150 -0.08 -17.81 -3.55
CA PRO A 150 -0.82 -18.98 -4.02
C PRO A 150 -2.17 -19.19 -3.32
N GLU A 151 -2.23 -18.99 -2.01
CA GLU A 151 -3.41 -19.19 -1.17
C GLU A 151 -4.52 -18.16 -1.43
N SER A 152 -4.23 -17.11 -2.18
CA SER A 152 -5.22 -16.07 -2.49
C SER A 152 -6.45 -16.61 -3.19
N ALA A 153 -6.32 -17.67 -3.97
CA ALA A 153 -7.43 -18.33 -4.67
C ALA A 153 -8.46 -18.94 -3.71
N GLU A 154 -8.05 -19.38 -2.51
CA GLU A 154 -8.94 -19.99 -1.51
C GLU A 154 -10.09 -19.06 -1.11
N LEU A 155 -9.84 -17.75 -1.13
CA LEU A 155 -10.82 -16.74 -0.77
C LEU A 155 -11.20 -15.85 -1.96
N GLN A 156 -10.22 -15.30 -2.65
CA GLN A 156 -10.44 -14.22 -3.62
C GLN A 156 -11.10 -14.69 -4.91
N GLU A 157 -10.96 -15.97 -5.27
CA GLU A 157 -11.59 -16.58 -6.45
C GLU A 157 -12.89 -17.33 -6.13
N LEU A 158 -13.39 -17.26 -4.89
CA LEU A 158 -14.71 -17.80 -4.57
C LEU A 158 -15.78 -17.17 -5.47
N ARG A 159 -16.60 -18.00 -6.09
CA ARG A 159 -17.70 -17.52 -6.93
C ARG A 159 -18.89 -17.14 -6.07
N LEU A 160 -19.35 -15.93 -6.26
CA LEU A 160 -20.54 -15.38 -5.62
C LEU A 160 -21.72 -15.47 -6.59
N THR A 161 -22.86 -15.90 -6.09
CA THR A 161 -24.11 -15.89 -6.87
C THR A 161 -24.53 -14.47 -7.21
N ALA A 162 -25.23 -14.32 -8.33
CA ALA A 162 -25.83 -13.05 -8.72
C ALA A 162 -26.82 -12.56 -7.65
N THR A 163 -26.89 -11.24 -7.49
CA THR A 163 -27.87 -10.53 -6.66
C THR A 163 -28.52 -9.42 -7.49
N GLU A 164 -29.52 -8.75 -6.96
CA GLU A 164 -30.11 -7.57 -7.63
C GLU A 164 -29.09 -6.47 -7.92
N ALA A 165 -28.05 -6.34 -7.06
CA ALA A 165 -27.04 -5.29 -7.12
C ALA A 165 -25.76 -5.69 -7.86
N ALA A 166 -25.54 -6.98 -8.17
CA ALA A 166 -24.30 -7.41 -8.81
C ALA A 166 -24.46 -8.78 -9.52
N PRO A 167 -23.74 -9.00 -10.63
CA PRO A 167 -23.75 -10.27 -11.36
C PRO A 167 -23.08 -11.41 -10.56
N GLU A 168 -23.17 -12.62 -11.08
CA GLU A 168 -22.32 -13.73 -10.66
C GLU A 168 -20.86 -13.38 -11.01
N GLU A 169 -20.00 -13.40 -10.01
CA GLU A 169 -18.60 -12.99 -10.17
C GLU A 169 -17.70 -13.58 -9.08
N GLU A 170 -16.40 -13.56 -9.27
CA GLU A 170 -15.42 -13.89 -8.23
C GLU A 170 -15.39 -12.81 -7.14
N LEU A 171 -15.07 -13.20 -5.89
CA LEU A 171 -15.06 -12.29 -4.74
C LEU A 171 -14.18 -11.06 -4.98
N TYR A 172 -13.01 -11.21 -5.62
CA TYR A 172 -12.13 -10.06 -5.88
C TYR A 172 -12.79 -9.03 -6.83
N LEU A 173 -13.61 -9.46 -7.79
CA LEU A 173 -14.37 -8.54 -8.65
C LEU A 173 -15.47 -7.82 -7.87
N ARG A 174 -16.14 -8.53 -6.95
CA ARG A 174 -17.09 -7.90 -6.03
C ARG A 174 -16.41 -6.83 -5.18
N VAL A 175 -15.21 -7.09 -4.67
CA VAL A 175 -14.42 -6.10 -3.94
C VAL A 175 -14.11 -4.88 -4.82
N ALA A 176 -13.69 -5.09 -6.07
CA ALA A 176 -13.41 -4.02 -7.01
C ALA A 176 -14.67 -3.16 -7.28
N ARG A 177 -15.82 -3.81 -7.54
CA ARG A 177 -17.10 -3.13 -7.78
C ARG A 177 -17.57 -2.31 -6.58
N LEU A 178 -17.47 -2.88 -5.38
CA LEU A 178 -17.80 -2.18 -4.14
C LEU A 178 -16.85 -0.98 -3.90
N ALA A 179 -15.59 -1.11 -4.26
CA ALA A 179 -14.62 -0.01 -4.18
C ALA A 179 -14.95 1.09 -5.19
N ALA A 180 -15.22 0.73 -6.46
CA ALA A 180 -15.53 1.67 -7.53
C ALA A 180 -16.80 2.49 -7.25
N ALA A 181 -17.77 1.90 -6.55
CA ALA A 181 -19.01 2.59 -6.15
C ALA A 181 -18.82 3.62 -5.01
N ARG A 182 -17.64 3.70 -4.41
CA ARG A 182 -17.37 4.65 -3.32
C ARG A 182 -17.14 6.07 -3.85
N PRO A 183 -17.67 7.12 -3.18
CA PRO A 183 -17.38 8.50 -3.54
C PRO A 183 -15.88 8.82 -3.57
N GLU A 184 -15.11 8.20 -2.67
CA GLU A 184 -13.67 8.38 -2.56
C GLU A 184 -12.93 7.78 -3.77
N ALA A 185 -13.45 6.71 -4.38
CA ALA A 185 -12.91 6.15 -5.62
C ALA A 185 -13.17 7.09 -6.81
N LEU A 186 -14.37 7.67 -6.89
CA LEU A 186 -14.70 8.68 -7.91
C LEU A 186 -13.82 9.94 -7.76
N ALA A 187 -13.42 10.27 -6.55
CA ALA A 187 -12.43 11.33 -6.28
C ALA A 187 -10.96 10.89 -6.55
N GLY A 188 -10.74 9.66 -7.02
CA GLY A 188 -9.41 9.13 -7.32
C GLY A 188 -8.54 8.89 -6.09
N ARG A 189 -9.13 8.40 -4.98
CA ARG A 189 -8.42 8.17 -3.72
C ARG A 189 -8.37 6.70 -3.28
N ILE A 190 -8.90 5.79 -4.12
CA ILE A 190 -8.84 4.34 -3.91
C ILE A 190 -8.24 3.71 -5.15
N GLY A 191 -7.20 2.91 -4.97
CA GLY A 191 -6.64 2.00 -5.95
C GLY A 191 -6.78 0.55 -5.49
N LEU A 192 -6.46 -0.39 -6.36
CA LEU A 192 -6.52 -1.83 -6.07
C LEU A 192 -5.13 -2.44 -6.09
N VAL A 193 -4.87 -3.36 -5.15
CA VAL A 193 -3.72 -4.24 -5.21
C VAL A 193 -4.09 -5.45 -6.06
N ALA A 194 -3.43 -5.58 -7.21
CA ALA A 194 -3.54 -6.74 -8.08
C ALA A 194 -2.15 -7.33 -8.35
N GLY A 195 -1.97 -8.62 -8.08
CA GLY A 195 -0.70 -9.30 -8.24
C GLY A 195 -0.34 -9.51 -9.71
N ALA A 196 0.90 -9.21 -10.10
CA ALA A 196 1.37 -9.35 -11.48
C ALA A 196 1.32 -10.80 -12.00
N THR A 197 1.33 -11.79 -11.11
CA THR A 197 1.18 -13.21 -11.43
C THR A 197 -0.25 -13.61 -11.85
N ALA A 198 -1.24 -12.74 -11.60
CA ALA A 198 -2.65 -12.94 -11.95
C ALA A 198 -3.04 -12.10 -13.17
N GLY A 199 -2.32 -12.22 -14.30
CA GLY A 199 -2.48 -11.37 -15.49
C GLY A 199 -3.91 -11.29 -16.04
N GLY A 200 -4.67 -12.39 -15.99
CA GLY A 200 -6.09 -12.40 -16.39
C GLY A 200 -6.99 -11.53 -15.50
N ALA A 201 -6.63 -11.32 -14.23
CA ALA A 201 -7.40 -10.49 -13.32
C ALA A 201 -7.35 -9.01 -13.72
N PHE A 202 -6.22 -8.53 -14.28
CA PHE A 202 -6.11 -7.13 -14.73
C PHE A 202 -7.11 -6.78 -15.83
N ILE A 203 -7.36 -7.72 -16.77
CA ILE A 203 -8.34 -7.51 -17.83
C ILE A 203 -9.73 -7.34 -17.21
N LYS A 204 -10.14 -8.29 -16.37
CA LYS A 204 -11.45 -8.25 -15.70
C LYS A 204 -11.62 -7.02 -14.78
N LEU A 205 -10.57 -6.61 -14.07
CA LEU A 205 -10.61 -5.45 -13.17
C LEU A 205 -10.77 -4.12 -13.93
N ARG A 206 -10.35 -4.05 -15.20
CA ARG A 206 -10.54 -2.85 -16.05
C ARG A 206 -11.97 -2.71 -16.59
N GLU A 207 -12.76 -3.78 -16.51
CA GLU A 207 -14.16 -3.79 -16.96
C GLU A 207 -15.13 -3.39 -15.83
N VAL A 208 -14.63 -3.28 -14.59
CA VAL A 208 -15.38 -2.88 -13.40
C VAL A 208 -15.26 -1.38 -13.15
#